data_bfdf048f301730cc047e6075a4026a53
#
_entry.id   bfdf048f301730cc047e6075a4026a53
#
_cell.length_a   1.000
_cell.length_b   1.000
_cell.length_c   1.000
_cell.angle_alpha   90.00
_cell.angle_beta   90.00
_cell.angle_gamma   90.00
#
_symmetry.space_group_name_H-M   'P 1'
#
loop_
_entity.id
_entity.type
_entity.pdbx_description
1 polymer ?
#
loop_
_entity_poly.entity_id
_entity_poly.type
_entity_poly.pdbx_seq_one_letter_code
_entity_poly.pdbx_strand_id
1 'polypeptide(L)'
;MGKKILFSPIGGTDPIKYDRDGSMLHICRHYMPDEVIMYMSKEIVENHKKDNRYVKSLELLGELMNHKFEIKVIEKPEFIDVQKYDIYYDIFKNEIKNISDDMEEDDELIVNMASGTPAMKSALLILATLSEYKFLPIQVSTPLGKMNSKHDD
;
A
#
# COMPACT_ATOMS: atom_id res chain seq x y z
N MET A 1 13.42 -12.43 15.70
CA MET A 1 12.01 -12.08 15.57
C MET A 1 11.72 -11.61 14.18
N GLY A 2 10.57 -12.03 13.65
CA GLY A 2 10.19 -11.70 12.30
C GLY A 2 9.84 -10.25 12.10
N LYS A 3 10.10 -9.74 10.90
CA LYS A 3 9.66 -8.41 10.50
C LYS A 3 8.26 -8.48 9.89
N LYS A 4 7.52 -7.41 10.05
CA LYS A 4 6.24 -7.25 9.37
C LYS A 4 6.43 -6.25 8.23
N ILE A 5 6.16 -6.69 7.01
CA ILE A 5 6.40 -5.92 5.80
C ILE A 5 5.06 -5.62 5.15
N LEU A 6 4.81 -4.35 4.84
CA LEU A 6 3.60 -3.95 4.12
C LEU A 6 3.96 -3.61 2.67
N PHE A 7 3.28 -4.23 1.72
CA PHE A 7 3.29 -3.82 0.33
C PHE A 7 2.00 -3.07 0.05
N SER A 8 2.11 -1.82 -0.38
CA SER A 8 0.94 -0.97 -0.59
C SER A 8 1.03 -0.23 -1.91
N PRO A 9 0.16 -0.55 -2.88
CA PRO A 9 -0.06 0.37 -3.98
C PRO A 9 -0.61 1.68 -3.39
N ILE A 10 -0.25 2.80 -4.00
CA ILE A 10 -0.71 4.11 -3.55
C ILE A 10 -1.80 4.59 -4.49
N GLY A 11 -2.90 5.04 -3.92
CA GLY A 11 -4.05 5.49 -4.70
C GLY A 11 -4.40 6.94 -4.41
N GLY A 12 -5.46 7.40 -5.07
CA GLY A 12 -5.87 8.81 -4.99
C GLY A 12 -6.38 9.27 -3.64
N THR A 13 -6.74 8.33 -2.75
CA THR A 13 -7.16 8.70 -1.39
C THR A 13 -6.02 8.70 -0.39
N ASP A 14 -4.84 8.30 -0.83
CA ASP A 14 -3.65 8.34 0.02
C ASP A 14 -2.97 9.71 -0.12
N PRO A 15 -2.27 10.19 0.88
CA PRO A 15 -2.19 9.61 2.22
C PRO A 15 -3.38 9.98 3.10
N ILE A 16 -4.04 11.11 2.84
CA ILE A 16 -5.16 11.61 3.62
C ILE A 16 -6.19 12.21 2.68
N LYS A 17 -7.45 11.90 2.90
CA LYS A 17 -8.54 12.49 2.13
C LYS A 17 -9.74 12.71 3.05
N TYR A 18 -10.41 13.87 2.90
CA TYR A 18 -11.56 14.25 3.73
C TYR A 18 -11.22 14.20 5.23
N ASP A 19 -10.01 14.64 5.58
CA ASP A 19 -9.50 14.65 6.95
C ASP A 19 -9.39 13.25 7.59
N ARG A 20 -9.32 12.22 6.75
CA ARG A 20 -9.17 10.84 7.21
C ARG A 20 -7.96 10.19 6.57
N ASP A 21 -7.35 9.28 7.30
CA ASP A 21 -6.26 8.49 6.75
C ASP A 21 -6.75 7.73 5.53
N GLY A 22 -5.95 7.72 4.46
CA GLY A 22 -6.12 6.78 3.38
C GLY A 22 -5.81 5.37 3.90
N SER A 23 -6.07 4.36 3.08
CA SER A 23 -5.91 2.98 3.55
C SER A 23 -4.49 2.66 3.96
N MET A 24 -3.49 3.21 3.27
CA MET A 24 -2.09 2.93 3.62
C MET A 24 -1.76 3.40 5.03
N LEU A 25 -2.09 4.65 5.38
CA LEU A 25 -1.83 5.15 6.73
C LEU A 25 -2.67 4.42 7.77
N HIS A 26 -3.91 4.10 7.44
CA HIS A 26 -4.78 3.36 8.34
C HIS A 26 -4.18 2.00 8.71
N ILE A 27 -3.70 1.27 7.72
CA ILE A 27 -3.07 -0.02 7.94
C ILE A 27 -1.79 0.14 8.77
N CYS A 28 -0.98 1.14 8.45
CA CYS A 28 0.25 1.39 9.19
C CYS A 28 -0.02 1.73 10.65
N ARG A 29 -1.10 2.46 10.90
CA ARG A 29 -1.49 2.81 12.27
C ARG A 29 -1.91 1.58 13.08
N HIS A 30 -2.60 0.64 12.45
CA HIS A 30 -3.10 -0.55 13.13
C HIS A 30 -2.08 -1.68 13.21
N TYR A 31 -1.34 -1.92 12.14
CA TYR A 31 -0.43 -3.06 12.08
C TYR A 31 1.00 -2.72 12.45
N MET A 32 1.36 -1.45 12.40
CA MET A 32 2.69 -0.96 12.72
C MET A 32 3.80 -1.78 12.06
N PRO A 33 3.78 -1.89 10.71
CA PRO A 33 4.80 -2.69 10.03
C PRO A 33 6.19 -2.10 10.25
N ASP A 34 7.20 -2.95 10.20
CA ASP A 34 8.58 -2.52 10.30
C ASP A 34 9.06 -1.89 9.00
N GLU A 35 8.56 -2.40 7.89
CA GLU A 35 8.94 -1.92 6.57
C GLU A 35 7.68 -1.66 5.73
N VAL A 36 7.67 -0.55 4.99
CA VAL A 36 6.56 -0.20 4.12
C VAL A 36 7.11 0.00 2.71
N ILE A 37 6.58 -0.77 1.76
CA ILE A 37 6.96 -0.68 0.35
C ILE A 37 5.80 -0.04 -0.41
N MET A 38 6.02 1.18 -0.91
CA MET A 38 5.00 1.94 -1.63
C MET A 38 5.19 1.77 -3.13
N TYR A 39 4.14 1.30 -3.82
CA TYR A 39 4.14 1.18 -5.27
C TYR A 39 3.45 2.40 -5.86
N MET A 40 4.13 3.11 -6.77
CA MET A 40 3.62 4.36 -7.33
C MET A 40 3.57 4.30 -8.85
N SER A 41 2.37 4.49 -9.42
CA SER A 41 2.19 4.65 -10.86
C SER A 41 2.53 6.09 -11.26
N LYS A 42 2.42 6.40 -12.55
CA LYS A 42 2.84 7.71 -13.06
C LYS A 42 2.23 8.89 -12.32
N GLU A 43 0.93 8.89 -12.14
CA GLU A 43 0.24 10.00 -11.47
C GLU A 43 0.73 10.16 -10.04
N ILE A 44 0.91 9.06 -9.35
CA ILE A 44 1.37 9.09 -7.96
C ILE A 44 2.82 9.55 -7.89
N VAL A 45 3.67 9.10 -8.83
CA VAL A 45 5.05 9.55 -8.87
C VAL A 45 5.13 11.07 -9.05
N GLU A 46 4.28 11.64 -9.89
CA GLU A 46 4.23 13.08 -10.09
C GLU A 46 3.89 13.81 -8.79
N ASN A 47 2.90 13.31 -8.06
CA ASN A 47 2.56 13.88 -6.76
C ASN A 47 3.69 13.73 -5.76
N HIS A 48 4.31 12.57 -5.77
CA HIS A 48 5.43 12.28 -4.86
C HIS A 48 6.60 13.24 -5.08
N LYS A 49 6.96 13.48 -6.33
CA LYS A 49 8.07 14.38 -6.66
C LYS A 49 7.75 15.82 -6.35
N LYS A 50 6.48 16.19 -6.34
CA LYS A 50 6.04 17.54 -6.10
C LYS A 50 6.23 17.96 -4.64
N ASP A 51 5.85 17.11 -3.70
CA ASP A 51 5.86 17.49 -2.29
C ASP A 51 6.20 16.35 -1.32
N ASN A 52 6.54 15.17 -1.84
CA ASN A 52 6.92 14.02 -1.00
C ASN A 52 5.86 13.65 0.03
N ARG A 53 4.59 13.87 -0.31
CA ARG A 53 3.49 13.77 0.66
C ARG A 53 3.33 12.39 1.29
N TYR A 54 3.58 11.34 0.52
CA TYR A 54 3.34 9.98 1.00
C TYR A 54 4.36 9.57 2.05
N VAL A 55 5.62 9.84 1.79
CA VAL A 55 6.68 9.51 2.74
C VAL A 55 6.61 10.41 3.97
N LYS A 56 6.39 11.72 3.75
CA LYS A 56 6.29 12.65 4.88
C LYS A 56 5.15 12.30 5.83
N SER A 57 4.00 11.92 5.28
CA SER A 57 2.85 11.56 6.11
C SER A 57 3.15 10.34 6.95
N LEU A 58 3.82 9.35 6.37
CA LEU A 58 4.16 8.14 7.10
C LEU A 58 5.22 8.41 8.17
N GLU A 59 6.20 9.27 7.85
CA GLU A 59 7.20 9.67 8.84
C GLU A 59 6.57 10.39 10.03
N LEU A 60 5.60 11.28 9.75
CA LEU A 60 4.88 11.98 10.81
C LEU A 60 4.08 11.00 11.67
N LEU A 61 3.44 10.02 11.04
CA LEU A 61 2.73 9.00 11.79
C LEU A 61 3.69 8.24 12.70
N GLY A 62 4.88 7.92 12.19
CA GLY A 62 5.90 7.25 12.98
C GLY A 62 6.31 8.06 14.21
N GLU A 63 6.48 9.37 14.04
CA GLU A 63 6.81 10.25 15.16
C GLU A 63 5.69 10.25 16.20
N LEU A 64 4.44 10.34 15.75
CA LEU A 64 3.29 10.35 16.65
C LEU A 64 3.15 9.04 17.42
N MET A 65 3.52 7.92 16.81
CA MET A 65 3.36 6.60 17.40
C MET A 65 4.65 6.08 18.05
N ASN A 66 5.71 6.85 18.00
CA ASN A 66 7.02 6.46 18.48
C ASN A 66 7.47 5.13 17.86
N HIS A 67 7.28 5.02 16.53
CA HIS A 67 7.61 3.82 15.76
C HIS A 67 8.34 4.23 14.49
N LYS A 68 9.42 3.56 14.16
CA LYS A 68 10.17 3.87 12.95
C LYS A 68 9.74 2.96 11.82
N PHE A 69 9.20 3.53 10.76
CA PHE A 69 8.90 2.80 9.53
C PHE A 69 10.11 2.87 8.60
N GLU A 70 10.58 1.72 8.13
CA GLU A 70 11.55 1.71 7.04
C GLU A 70 10.77 1.81 5.74
N ILE A 71 11.04 2.83 4.93
CA ILE A 71 10.23 3.15 3.77
C ILE A 71 11.00 2.88 2.49
N LYS A 72 10.41 2.10 1.59
CA LYS A 72 10.93 1.86 0.26
C LYS A 72 9.87 2.28 -0.75
N VAL A 73 10.33 2.88 -1.85
CA VAL A 73 9.43 3.37 -2.89
C VAL A 73 9.78 2.70 -4.21
N ILE A 74 8.76 2.13 -4.86
CA ILE A 74 8.88 1.58 -6.20
C ILE A 74 8.17 2.53 -7.14
N GLU A 75 8.93 3.24 -7.99
CA GLU A 75 8.38 4.20 -8.93
C GLU A 75 8.27 3.59 -10.31
N LYS A 76 7.07 3.62 -10.89
CA LYS A 76 6.81 3.11 -12.24
C LYS A 76 6.14 4.19 -13.09
N PRO A 77 6.85 5.30 -13.37
CA PRO A 77 6.24 6.41 -14.09
C PRO A 77 5.94 6.09 -15.55
N GLU A 78 6.50 5.02 -16.09
CA GLU A 78 6.25 4.60 -17.46
C GLU A 78 4.87 3.99 -17.67
N PHE A 79 4.19 3.59 -16.59
CA PHE A 79 2.86 2.98 -16.70
C PHE A 79 1.79 4.04 -16.56
N ILE A 80 1.25 4.44 -17.72
CA ILE A 80 0.25 5.49 -17.80
C ILE A 80 -1.16 4.94 -17.63
N ASP A 81 -1.43 3.77 -18.20
CA ASP A 81 -2.77 3.19 -18.18
C ASP A 81 -2.95 2.34 -16.93
N VAL A 82 -3.41 2.99 -15.87
CA VAL A 82 -3.55 2.37 -14.56
C VAL A 82 -4.77 1.44 -14.47
N GLN A 83 -5.51 1.28 -15.59
CA GLN A 83 -6.68 0.40 -15.61
C GLN A 83 -6.42 -0.94 -16.29
N LYS A 84 -5.21 -1.19 -16.75
CA LYS A 84 -4.91 -2.46 -17.43
C LYS A 84 -4.56 -3.55 -16.43
N TYR A 85 -5.52 -4.43 -16.20
CA TYR A 85 -5.40 -5.52 -15.24
C TYR A 85 -4.21 -6.44 -15.53
N ASP A 86 -4.03 -6.85 -16.80
CA ASP A 86 -2.99 -7.84 -17.14
C ASP A 86 -1.60 -7.34 -16.79
N ILE A 87 -1.36 -6.06 -17.00
CA ILE A 87 -0.07 -5.45 -16.67
C ILE A 87 0.17 -5.54 -15.18
N TYR A 88 -0.84 -5.21 -14.37
CA TYR A 88 -0.67 -5.19 -12.92
C TYR A 88 -0.55 -6.58 -12.32
N TYR A 89 -1.21 -7.56 -12.92
CA TYR A 89 -1.03 -8.93 -12.45
C TYR A 89 0.44 -9.34 -12.53
N ASP A 90 1.07 -9.11 -13.68
CA ASP A 90 2.48 -9.47 -13.87
C ASP A 90 3.41 -8.65 -12.99
N ILE A 91 3.18 -7.35 -12.91
CA ILE A 91 4.02 -6.46 -12.10
C ILE A 91 3.96 -6.86 -10.63
N PHE A 92 2.75 -7.02 -10.10
CA PHE A 92 2.60 -7.31 -8.68
C PHE A 92 3.07 -8.72 -8.34
N LYS A 93 2.88 -9.67 -9.25
CA LYS A 93 3.40 -11.02 -9.03
C LYS A 93 4.92 -10.97 -8.87
N ASN A 94 5.59 -10.21 -9.74
CA ASN A 94 7.04 -10.07 -9.67
C ASN A 94 7.49 -9.34 -8.41
N GLU A 95 6.80 -8.27 -8.04
CA GLU A 95 7.17 -7.52 -6.83
C GLU A 95 6.98 -8.37 -5.57
N ILE A 96 5.87 -9.08 -5.48
CA ILE A 96 5.61 -9.95 -4.33
C ILE A 96 6.62 -11.09 -4.28
N LYS A 97 6.98 -11.65 -5.44
CA LYS A 97 8.01 -12.68 -5.50
C LYS A 97 9.33 -12.15 -4.97
N ASN A 98 9.73 -10.95 -5.41
CA ASN A 98 11.00 -10.37 -4.98
C ASN A 98 11.01 -10.11 -3.47
N ILE A 99 9.91 -9.61 -2.93
CA ILE A 99 9.79 -9.39 -1.50
C ILE A 99 9.87 -10.73 -0.75
N SER A 100 9.14 -11.72 -1.23
CA SER A 100 9.13 -13.05 -0.58
C SER A 100 10.49 -13.71 -0.61
N ASP A 101 11.24 -13.55 -1.70
CA ASP A 101 12.58 -14.12 -1.81
C ASP A 101 13.56 -13.51 -0.81
N ASP A 102 13.32 -12.26 -0.41
CA ASP A 102 14.17 -11.56 0.56
C ASP A 102 13.73 -11.77 2.00
N MET A 103 12.56 -12.38 2.22
CA MET A 103 12.03 -12.56 3.57
C MET A 103 12.66 -13.75 4.28
N GLU A 104 12.83 -13.59 5.60
CA GLU A 104 13.19 -14.68 6.47
C GLU A 104 11.96 -15.52 6.77
N GLU A 105 12.17 -16.70 7.36
CA GLU A 105 11.07 -17.66 7.58
C GLU A 105 9.97 -17.09 8.48
N ASP A 106 10.34 -16.31 9.48
CA ASP A 106 9.37 -15.74 10.43
C ASP A 106 8.92 -14.33 10.08
N ASP A 107 9.32 -13.80 8.93
CA ASP A 107 8.81 -12.52 8.45
C ASP A 107 7.38 -12.67 7.93
N GLU A 108 6.60 -11.61 8.04
CA GLU A 108 5.22 -11.61 7.58
C GLU A 108 5.03 -10.52 6.53
N LEU A 109 4.41 -10.88 5.41
CA LEU A 109 4.05 -9.91 4.37
C LEU A 109 2.57 -9.62 4.45
N ILE A 110 2.23 -8.35 4.60
CA ILE A 110 0.84 -7.90 4.51
C ILE A 110 0.70 -7.02 3.27
N VAL A 111 -0.44 -7.08 2.63
CA VAL A 111 -0.69 -6.38 1.37
C VAL A 111 -1.95 -5.54 1.49
N ASN A 112 -1.83 -4.27 1.15
CA ASN A 112 -2.97 -3.35 1.15
C ASN A 112 -3.82 -3.61 -0.10
N MET A 113 -5.01 -4.16 0.11
CA MET A 113 -5.96 -4.47 -0.96
C MET A 113 -6.95 -3.34 -1.21
N ALA A 114 -6.84 -2.25 -0.46
CA ALA A 114 -7.82 -1.17 -0.50
C ALA A 114 -7.36 0.08 -1.24
N SER A 115 -6.09 0.19 -1.58
CA SER A 115 -5.55 1.34 -2.32
C SER A 115 -5.27 0.97 -3.76
N GLY A 116 -5.24 2.00 -4.61
CA GLY A 116 -4.93 1.82 -6.01
C GLY A 116 -6.18 1.80 -6.86
N THR A 117 -5.99 1.55 -8.15
CA THR A 117 -7.12 1.49 -9.10
C THR A 117 -7.84 0.14 -9.01
N PRO A 118 -9.04 0.03 -9.57
CA PRO A 118 -9.72 -1.26 -9.61
C PRO A 118 -8.89 -2.36 -10.28
N ALA A 119 -8.13 -2.02 -11.31
CA ALA A 119 -7.26 -3.01 -11.98
C ALA A 119 -6.19 -3.52 -11.04
N MET A 120 -5.58 -2.64 -10.25
CA MET A 120 -4.58 -3.04 -9.25
C MET A 120 -5.19 -3.93 -8.19
N LYS A 121 -6.35 -3.54 -7.68
CA LYS A 121 -7.05 -4.31 -6.63
C LYS A 121 -7.44 -5.69 -7.13
N SER A 122 -7.93 -5.78 -8.37
CA SER A 122 -8.31 -7.07 -8.96
C SER A 122 -7.08 -7.97 -9.12
N ALA A 123 -5.97 -7.43 -9.57
CA ALA A 123 -4.74 -8.20 -9.73
C ALA A 123 -4.28 -8.78 -8.40
N LEU A 124 -4.29 -7.96 -7.35
CA LEU A 124 -3.87 -8.40 -6.02
C LEU A 124 -4.82 -9.45 -5.45
N LEU A 125 -6.13 -9.29 -5.69
CA LEU A 125 -7.11 -10.26 -5.21
C LEU A 125 -6.87 -11.63 -5.83
N ILE A 126 -6.57 -11.69 -7.12
CA ILE A 126 -6.29 -12.95 -7.78
C ILE A 126 -5.00 -13.56 -7.25
N LEU A 127 -3.97 -12.75 -7.06
CA LEU A 127 -2.71 -13.23 -6.49
C LEU A 127 -2.92 -13.82 -5.10
N ALA A 128 -3.75 -13.18 -4.28
CA ALA A 128 -4.08 -13.70 -2.95
C ALA A 128 -4.81 -15.03 -3.03
N THR A 129 -5.67 -15.20 -4.03
CA THR A 129 -6.46 -16.43 -4.21
C THR A 129 -5.59 -17.58 -4.71
N LEU A 130 -4.70 -17.29 -5.66
CA LEU A 130 -3.85 -18.33 -6.25
C LEU A 130 -2.71 -18.76 -5.36
N SER A 131 -2.29 -17.89 -4.47
CA SER A 131 -1.36 -18.11 -3.35
C SER A 131 -0.10 -18.93 -3.64
N GLU A 132 0.60 -18.60 -4.73
CA GLU A 132 1.95 -19.09 -4.94
C GLU A 132 2.88 -18.51 -3.87
N TYR A 133 2.57 -17.31 -3.43
CA TYR A 133 3.33 -16.61 -2.38
C TYR A 133 2.37 -16.23 -1.27
N LYS A 134 2.75 -16.54 -0.03
CA LYS A 134 1.88 -16.31 1.11
C LYS A 134 1.96 -14.85 1.56
N PHE A 135 0.81 -14.22 1.65
CA PHE A 135 0.71 -12.90 2.26
C PHE A 135 -0.68 -12.75 2.87
N LEU A 136 -0.78 -11.82 3.81
CA LEU A 136 -2.05 -11.50 4.47
C LEU A 136 -2.69 -10.31 3.74
N PRO A 137 -3.80 -10.52 3.02
CA PRO A 137 -4.48 -9.40 2.36
C PRO A 137 -5.29 -8.60 3.37
N ILE A 138 -5.13 -7.28 3.31
CA ILE A 138 -5.83 -6.37 4.24
C ILE A 138 -6.80 -5.52 3.46
N GLN A 139 -8.06 -5.55 3.85
CA GLN A 139 -9.10 -4.68 3.33
C GLN A 139 -9.42 -3.62 4.37
N VAL A 140 -9.65 -2.40 3.89
CA VAL A 140 -10.04 -1.29 4.76
C VAL A 140 -11.40 -0.81 4.28
N SER A 141 -12.37 -0.76 5.19
CA SER A 141 -13.69 -0.27 4.85
C SER A 141 -13.65 1.23 4.58
N THR A 142 -14.21 1.62 3.44
CA THR A 142 -14.31 3.04 3.11
C THR A 142 -15.60 3.59 3.68
N PRO A 143 -15.57 4.73 4.38
CA PRO A 143 -16.81 5.36 4.83
C PRO A 143 -17.72 5.65 3.64
N LEU A 144 -19.03 5.52 3.84
CA LEU A 144 -20.01 5.73 2.77
C LEU A 144 -20.10 7.20 2.42
N GLY A 145 -19.27 7.61 1.48
CA GLY A 145 -19.28 8.96 0.97
C GLY A 145 -19.08 10.02 2.04
N LYS A 146 -19.48 11.22 1.72
CA LYS A 146 -19.29 12.37 2.61
C LYS A 146 -20.17 12.30 3.84
N MET A 147 -21.23 11.53 3.77
CA MET A 147 -22.15 11.42 4.89
C MET A 147 -21.51 10.78 6.11
N ASN A 148 -20.47 10.01 5.88
CA ASN A 148 -19.77 9.33 6.96
C ASN A 148 -18.45 9.99 7.29
N SER A 149 -18.28 11.25 6.94
CA SER A 149 -17.06 11.96 7.24
C SER A 149 -16.78 12.06 8.74
N LYS A 150 -17.81 11.90 9.55
CA LYS A 150 -17.69 11.91 11.00
C LYS A 150 -17.64 10.51 11.60
N HIS A 151 -17.65 9.52 10.76
CA HIS A 151 -17.63 8.14 11.22
C HIS A 151 -16.25 7.78 11.76
N ASP A 152 -16.21 7.19 12.94
CA ASP A 152 -14.96 6.75 13.55
C ASP A 152 -14.71 5.31 13.15
N ASP A 153 -13.63 5.07 12.48
CA ASP A 153 -13.28 3.72 12.03
C ASP A 153 -12.42 2.98 13.04
#